data_306834eca8900c2c3bcb0000d9f517aa
#
_entry.id   306834eca8900c2c3bcb0000d9f517aa
#
_cell.length_a   1.000
_cell.length_b   1.000
_cell.length_c   1.000
_cell.angle_alpha   90.00
_cell.angle_beta   90.00
_cell.angle_gamma   90.00
#
_symmetry.space_group_name_H-M   'P 1'
#
loop_
_entity.id
_entity.type
_entity.pdbx_description
1 polymer ?
#
loop_
_entity_poly.entity_id
_entity_poly.type
_entity_poly.pdbx_seq_one_letter_code
_entity_poly.pdbx_strand_id
1 'polypeptide(L)'
;RGINLTVNEGEIHAIMGPNGSGKSTLSAVLAGHPSFEVTEGEVWFKGKNLLELSPEDRSREGLFLSFQYPVEIPGVSMTNFLRTAINEHHKYRGEEPPTAAEFLKIMREKRAVVEMESKLANRSVNEGFSGGEKKRNEIFQMAMLEPRLAILDETDSGLDIDALRIVAQGVNKLKSSDNATILITHYQRLLEYIVPDVVHVLY
;
A
#
# COMPACT_ATOMS: atom_id res chain seq x y z
N ARG A 1 -5.34 -13.66 19.90
CA ARG A 1 -5.28 -15.03 19.35
C ARG A 1 -4.22 -15.05 18.25
N GLY A 2 -3.46 -16.14 18.18
CA GLY A 2 -2.38 -16.28 17.17
C GLY A 2 -2.95 -16.40 15.75
N ILE A 3 -2.19 -15.90 14.79
CA ILE A 3 -2.44 -16.02 13.35
C ILE A 3 -1.24 -16.71 12.72
N ASN A 4 -1.49 -17.66 11.81
CA ASN A 4 -0.46 -18.23 10.95
C ASN A 4 -0.81 -17.90 9.50
N LEU A 5 0.05 -17.15 8.83
CA LEU A 5 -0.16 -16.67 7.47
C LEU A 5 1.15 -16.74 6.70
N THR A 6 1.11 -17.34 5.52
CA THR A 6 2.21 -17.32 4.56
C THR A 6 1.70 -16.71 3.26
N VAL A 7 2.44 -15.74 2.71
CA VAL A 7 2.14 -15.09 1.45
C VAL A 7 3.38 -15.17 0.58
N ASN A 8 3.27 -15.76 -0.61
CA ASN A 8 4.38 -15.89 -1.53
C ASN A 8 4.39 -14.76 -2.57
N GLU A 9 5.54 -14.54 -3.19
CA GLU A 9 5.66 -13.62 -4.32
C GLU A 9 4.68 -14.02 -5.45
N GLY A 10 4.09 -13.05 -6.10
CA GLY A 10 3.09 -13.23 -7.15
C GLY A 10 1.66 -13.42 -6.65
N GLU A 11 1.44 -13.64 -5.35
CA GLU A 11 0.12 -13.95 -4.78
C GLU A 11 -0.63 -12.69 -4.31
N ILE A 12 -1.95 -12.76 -4.42
CA ILE A 12 -2.90 -11.84 -3.79
C ILE A 12 -3.69 -12.62 -2.75
N HIS A 13 -3.57 -12.25 -1.49
CA HIS A 13 -4.32 -12.82 -0.39
C HIS A 13 -5.39 -11.84 0.09
N ALA A 14 -6.63 -12.30 0.22
CA ALA A 14 -7.68 -11.53 0.86
C ALA A 14 -7.84 -11.94 2.31
N ILE A 15 -7.95 -10.97 3.20
CA ILE A 15 -8.29 -11.17 4.62
C ILE A 15 -9.66 -10.58 4.87
N MET A 16 -10.60 -11.44 5.21
CA MET A 16 -11.99 -11.10 5.48
C MET A 16 -12.36 -11.43 6.93
N GLY A 17 -13.49 -10.92 7.39
CA GLY A 17 -14.03 -11.21 8.72
C GLY A 17 -14.86 -10.06 9.26
N PRO A 18 -15.59 -10.25 10.35
CA PRO A 18 -16.41 -9.22 10.96
C PRO A 18 -15.57 -8.06 11.52
N ASN A 19 -16.23 -6.94 11.78
CA ASN A 19 -15.58 -5.84 12.48
C ASN A 19 -15.11 -6.30 13.87
N GLY A 20 -13.91 -5.86 14.26
CA GLY A 20 -13.29 -6.28 15.52
C GLY A 20 -12.56 -7.63 15.49
N SER A 21 -12.51 -8.34 14.36
CA SER A 21 -11.76 -9.62 14.25
C SER A 21 -10.24 -9.45 14.22
N GLY A 22 -9.72 -8.22 14.16
CA GLY A 22 -8.28 -7.94 14.20
C GLY A 22 -7.62 -7.67 12.84
N LYS A 23 -8.38 -7.53 11.76
CA LYS A 23 -7.83 -7.28 10.42
C LYS A 23 -6.93 -6.05 10.35
N SER A 24 -7.44 -4.88 10.78
CA SER A 24 -6.66 -3.63 10.78
C SER A 24 -5.59 -3.61 11.87
N THR A 25 -5.75 -4.40 12.94
CA THR A 25 -4.67 -4.63 13.91
C THR A 25 -3.50 -5.37 13.24
N LEU A 26 -3.79 -6.38 12.43
CA LEU A 26 -2.76 -7.10 11.69
C LEU A 26 -2.01 -6.17 10.73
N SER A 27 -2.70 -5.35 9.93
CA SER A 27 -2.07 -4.39 9.03
C SER A 27 -1.19 -3.39 9.77
N ALA A 28 -1.66 -2.86 10.89
CA ALA A 28 -0.92 -1.93 11.74
C ALA A 28 0.33 -2.57 12.35
N VAL A 29 0.23 -3.81 12.85
CA VAL A 29 1.37 -4.58 13.38
C VAL A 29 2.41 -4.82 12.29
N LEU A 30 2.00 -5.25 11.10
CA LEU A 30 2.90 -5.47 9.97
C LEU A 30 3.61 -4.19 9.53
N ALA A 31 2.92 -3.06 9.57
CA ALA A 31 3.50 -1.75 9.27
C ALA A 31 4.37 -1.17 10.39
N GLY A 32 4.36 -1.76 11.58
CA GLY A 32 5.16 -1.29 12.74
C GLY A 32 4.53 -0.14 13.51
N HIS A 33 3.20 -0.05 13.54
CA HIS A 33 2.51 1.02 14.25
C HIS A 33 2.82 0.95 15.76
N PRO A 34 3.30 2.05 16.38
CA PRO A 34 3.84 2.03 17.75
C PRO A 34 2.80 1.75 18.85
N SER A 35 1.51 1.83 18.53
CA SER A 35 0.44 1.52 19.50
C SER A 35 0.22 0.02 19.74
N PHE A 36 0.89 -0.84 18.98
CA PHE A 36 0.72 -2.28 19.09
C PHE A 36 2.05 -2.95 19.42
N GLU A 37 2.02 -3.82 20.42
CA GLU A 37 3.14 -4.66 20.82
C GLU A 37 2.80 -6.12 20.54
N VAL A 38 3.71 -6.83 19.88
CA VAL A 38 3.60 -8.27 19.64
C VAL A 38 4.21 -8.98 20.85
N THR A 39 3.36 -9.66 21.63
CA THR A 39 3.77 -10.35 22.84
C THR A 39 4.31 -11.74 22.57
N GLU A 40 3.86 -12.40 21.51
CA GLU A 40 4.27 -13.76 21.13
C GLU A 40 4.23 -13.93 19.62
N GLY A 41 5.06 -14.83 19.10
CA GLY A 41 5.15 -15.13 17.67
C GLY A 41 6.24 -14.34 16.95
N GLU A 42 6.33 -14.56 15.66
CA GLU A 42 7.37 -14.00 14.80
C GLU A 42 6.77 -13.59 13.43
N VAL A 43 7.39 -12.62 12.79
CA VAL A 43 7.02 -12.16 11.45
C VAL A 43 8.28 -12.06 10.59
N TRP A 44 8.34 -12.87 9.55
CA TRP A 44 9.46 -12.89 8.62
C TRP A 44 9.08 -12.25 7.29
N PHE A 45 9.91 -11.34 6.84
CA PHE A 45 9.77 -10.69 5.53
C PHE A 45 11.12 -10.71 4.80
N LYS A 46 11.18 -11.41 3.67
CA LYS A 46 12.42 -11.57 2.87
C LYS A 46 13.61 -12.05 3.71
N GLY A 47 13.36 -12.98 4.64
CA GLY A 47 14.39 -13.54 5.52
C GLY A 47 14.82 -12.63 6.68
N LYS A 48 14.18 -11.49 6.89
CA LYS A 48 14.41 -10.58 8.02
C LYS A 48 13.26 -10.66 9.01
N ASN A 49 13.57 -10.57 10.31
CA ASN A 49 12.54 -10.45 11.34
C ASN A 49 11.94 -9.04 11.28
N LEU A 50 10.69 -8.96 10.83
CA LEU A 50 9.99 -7.69 10.64
C LEU A 50 9.78 -6.94 11.95
N LEU A 51 9.66 -7.67 13.08
CA LEU A 51 9.39 -7.06 14.38
C LEU A 51 10.60 -6.27 14.93
N GLU A 52 11.80 -6.54 14.43
CA GLU A 52 13.04 -5.82 14.80
C GLU A 52 13.25 -4.55 13.97
N LEU A 53 12.47 -4.35 12.89
CA LEU A 53 12.61 -3.23 11.99
C LEU A 53 11.69 -2.07 12.39
N SER A 54 12.22 -0.84 12.30
CA SER A 54 11.41 0.38 12.41
C SER A 54 10.40 0.47 11.26
N PRO A 55 9.30 1.24 11.39
CA PRO A 55 8.36 1.45 10.29
C PRO A 55 9.04 1.94 9.00
N GLU A 56 10.03 2.84 9.14
CA GLU A 56 10.80 3.38 8.03
C GLU A 56 11.62 2.29 7.34
N ASP A 57 12.25 1.39 8.10
CA ASP A 57 13.05 0.30 7.54
C ASP A 57 12.17 -0.75 6.88
N ARG A 58 10.97 -1.03 7.44
CA ARG A 58 9.97 -1.89 6.77
C ARG A 58 9.58 -1.33 5.40
N SER A 59 9.35 -0.01 5.32
CA SER A 59 9.07 0.66 4.05
C SER A 59 10.25 0.53 3.08
N ARG A 60 11.48 0.78 3.53
CA ARG A 60 12.70 0.65 2.72
C ARG A 60 12.94 -0.77 2.23
N GLU A 61 12.56 -1.79 3.02
CA GLU A 61 12.59 -3.20 2.60
C GLU A 61 11.51 -3.55 1.57
N GLY A 62 10.56 -2.65 1.33
CA GLY A 62 9.53 -2.79 0.31
C GLY A 62 8.15 -3.17 0.85
N LEU A 63 7.86 -2.88 2.12
CA LEU A 63 6.50 -2.98 2.64
C LEU A 63 5.75 -1.66 2.43
N PHE A 64 4.54 -1.73 1.93
CA PHE A 64 3.63 -0.59 1.72
C PHE A 64 2.30 -0.84 2.43
N LEU A 65 1.79 0.17 3.12
CA LEU A 65 0.46 0.15 3.71
C LEU A 65 -0.41 1.26 3.11
N SER A 66 -1.54 0.87 2.49
CA SER A 66 -2.65 1.78 2.19
C SER A 66 -3.55 1.83 3.41
N PHE A 67 -3.69 2.99 4.00
CA PHE A 67 -4.45 3.18 5.23
C PHE A 67 -5.96 3.17 4.97
N GLN A 68 -6.74 2.67 5.93
CA GLN A 68 -8.20 2.81 5.90
C GLN A 68 -8.61 4.29 5.72
N TYR A 69 -7.96 5.18 6.46
CA TYR A 69 -8.12 6.63 6.37
C TYR A 69 -6.80 7.28 5.93
N PRO A 70 -6.64 7.64 4.63
CA PRO A 70 -5.43 8.26 4.13
C PRO A 70 -5.10 9.58 4.83
N VAL A 71 -3.88 9.70 5.31
CA VAL A 71 -3.40 10.87 6.05
C VAL A 71 -3.21 12.05 5.11
N GLU A 72 -3.58 13.26 5.56
CA GLU A 72 -3.27 14.52 4.90
C GLU A 72 -1.95 15.08 5.43
N ILE A 73 -1.10 15.58 4.53
CA ILE A 73 0.16 16.25 4.91
C ILE A 73 0.15 17.65 4.30
N PRO A 74 -0.44 18.64 5.01
CA PRO A 74 -0.51 20.00 4.51
C PRO A 74 0.88 20.61 4.24
N GLY A 75 1.00 21.36 3.17
CA GLY A 75 2.24 22.05 2.80
C GLY A 75 3.32 21.16 2.15
N VAL A 76 3.14 19.84 2.12
CA VAL A 76 4.06 18.90 1.45
C VAL A 76 3.43 18.43 0.14
N SER A 77 3.96 18.88 -1.01
CA SER A 77 3.46 18.45 -2.31
C SER A 77 3.69 16.95 -2.52
N MET A 78 2.77 16.27 -3.24
CA MET A 78 2.92 14.86 -3.59
C MET A 78 4.23 14.58 -4.32
N THR A 79 4.64 15.49 -5.20
CA THR A 79 5.91 15.38 -5.93
C THR A 79 7.12 15.36 -4.98
N ASN A 80 7.17 16.26 -3.99
CA ASN A 80 8.26 16.30 -3.02
C ASN A 80 8.24 15.09 -2.09
N PHE A 81 7.07 14.70 -1.63
CA PHE A 81 6.88 13.51 -0.79
C PHE A 81 7.43 12.25 -1.48
N LEU A 82 6.96 11.97 -2.69
CA LEU A 82 7.39 10.79 -3.44
C LEU A 82 8.87 10.82 -3.82
N ARG A 83 9.39 12.00 -4.22
CA ARG A 83 10.81 12.12 -4.54
C ARG A 83 11.68 11.82 -3.33
N THR A 84 11.31 12.33 -2.15
CA THR A 84 12.05 12.06 -0.92
C THR A 84 12.00 10.56 -0.57
N ALA A 85 10.82 9.95 -0.62
CA ALA A 85 10.66 8.53 -0.32
C ALA A 85 11.47 7.64 -1.28
N ILE A 86 11.40 7.89 -2.59
CA ILE A 86 12.16 7.13 -3.59
C ILE A 86 13.66 7.30 -3.39
N ASN A 87 14.13 8.52 -3.14
CA ASN A 87 15.54 8.75 -2.88
C ASN A 87 16.04 7.99 -1.65
N GLU A 88 15.26 7.96 -0.58
CA GLU A 88 15.62 7.21 0.63
C GLU A 88 15.61 5.69 0.40
N HIS A 89 14.68 5.16 -0.41
CA HIS A 89 14.69 3.75 -0.80
C HIS A 89 15.94 3.39 -1.62
N HIS A 90 16.33 4.23 -2.59
CA HIS A 90 17.55 4.02 -3.38
C HIS A 90 18.80 4.06 -2.52
N LYS A 91 18.95 5.07 -1.66
CA LYS A 91 20.07 5.17 -0.72
C LYS A 91 20.20 3.94 0.20
N TYR A 92 19.07 3.47 0.72
CA TYR A 92 19.05 2.28 1.58
C TYR A 92 19.58 1.04 0.86
N ARG A 93 19.28 0.91 -0.44
CA ARG A 93 19.78 -0.19 -1.28
C ARG A 93 21.18 0.04 -1.83
N GLY A 94 21.82 1.18 -1.56
CA GLY A 94 23.11 1.55 -2.15
C GLY A 94 23.04 1.88 -3.63
N GLU A 95 21.89 2.30 -4.12
CA GLU A 95 21.63 2.66 -5.50
C GLU A 95 21.63 4.19 -5.68
N GLU A 96 22.00 4.66 -6.86
CA GLU A 96 21.86 6.08 -7.21
C GLU A 96 20.38 6.45 -7.40
N PRO A 97 19.87 7.49 -6.75
CA PRO A 97 18.53 7.98 -6.94
C PRO A 97 18.31 8.48 -8.39
N PRO A 98 17.06 8.38 -8.90
CA PRO A 98 16.75 8.90 -10.22
C PRO A 98 16.98 10.42 -10.30
N THR A 99 17.48 10.88 -11.44
CA THR A 99 17.57 12.31 -11.74
C THR A 99 16.18 12.96 -11.72
N ALA A 100 16.14 14.28 -11.63
CA ALA A 100 14.85 15.01 -11.65
C ALA A 100 14.04 14.73 -12.94
N ALA A 101 14.71 14.59 -14.08
CA ALA A 101 14.05 14.31 -15.36
C ALA A 101 13.47 12.86 -15.40
N GLU A 102 14.25 11.88 -14.94
CA GLU A 102 13.82 10.49 -14.84
C GLU A 102 12.64 10.34 -13.86
N PHE A 103 12.74 10.97 -12.68
CA PHE A 103 11.65 10.96 -11.71
C PHE A 103 10.34 11.52 -12.30
N LEU A 104 10.40 12.66 -13.00
CA LEU A 104 9.20 13.24 -13.61
C LEU A 104 8.64 12.37 -14.75
N LYS A 105 9.50 11.67 -15.48
CA LYS A 105 9.07 10.69 -16.49
C LYS A 105 8.33 9.53 -15.84
N ILE A 106 8.93 8.88 -14.84
CA ILE A 106 8.33 7.78 -14.07
C ILE A 106 6.98 8.22 -13.48
N MET A 107 6.96 9.38 -12.83
CA MET A 107 5.75 9.94 -12.23
C MET A 107 4.61 10.12 -13.24
N ARG A 108 4.92 10.56 -14.47
CA ARG A 108 3.93 10.70 -15.54
C ARG A 108 3.37 9.35 -15.97
N GLU A 109 4.24 8.36 -16.16
CA GLU A 109 3.86 6.99 -16.56
C GLU A 109 3.01 6.31 -15.48
N LYS A 110 3.44 6.35 -14.22
CA LYS A 110 2.72 5.73 -13.10
C LYS A 110 1.37 6.40 -12.81
N ARG A 111 1.29 7.71 -12.98
CA ARG A 111 0.02 8.45 -12.84
C ARG A 111 -1.04 7.99 -13.85
N ALA A 112 -0.63 7.66 -15.08
CA ALA A 112 -1.54 7.14 -16.10
C ALA A 112 -2.15 5.79 -15.71
N VAL A 113 -1.46 4.98 -14.90
CA VAL A 113 -1.97 3.68 -14.44
C VAL A 113 -3.25 3.82 -13.62
N VAL A 114 -3.35 4.88 -12.82
CA VAL A 114 -4.47 5.15 -11.90
C VAL A 114 -5.38 6.28 -12.37
N GLU A 115 -5.23 6.72 -13.60
CA GLU A 115 -6.04 7.79 -14.21
C GLU A 115 -6.08 9.07 -13.35
N MET A 116 -4.95 9.42 -12.74
CA MET A 116 -4.85 10.57 -11.85
C MET A 116 -4.57 11.86 -12.63
N GLU A 117 -5.36 12.89 -12.37
CA GLU A 117 -5.18 14.20 -12.99
C GLU A 117 -3.84 14.85 -12.58
N SER A 118 -3.19 15.54 -13.53
CA SER A 118 -1.89 16.17 -13.29
C SER A 118 -1.92 17.24 -12.19
N LYS A 119 -3.04 17.93 -12.03
CA LYS A 119 -3.19 18.97 -11.01
C LYS A 119 -3.06 18.43 -9.58
N LEU A 120 -3.46 17.16 -9.34
CA LEU A 120 -3.40 16.55 -8.01
C LEU A 120 -1.96 16.25 -7.59
N ALA A 121 -1.08 15.94 -8.53
CA ALA A 121 0.33 15.64 -8.23
C ALA A 121 1.12 16.84 -7.67
N ASN A 122 0.66 18.07 -7.90
CA ASN A 122 1.31 19.28 -7.41
C ASN A 122 0.67 19.83 -6.11
N ARG A 123 -0.44 19.22 -5.67
CA ARG A 123 -1.09 19.59 -4.41
C ARG A 123 -0.42 18.92 -3.22
N SER A 124 -0.67 19.43 -2.04
CA SER A 124 -0.29 18.76 -0.79
C SER A 124 -0.90 17.36 -0.71
N VAL A 125 -0.17 16.44 -0.08
CA VAL A 125 -0.59 15.04 0.06
C VAL A 125 -1.99 14.95 0.65
N ASN A 126 -2.96 14.46 -0.14
CA ASN A 126 -4.35 14.24 0.22
C ASN A 126 -5.15 15.47 0.69
N GLU A 127 -4.56 16.66 0.76
CA GLU A 127 -5.22 17.86 1.27
C GLU A 127 -6.37 18.29 0.36
N GLY A 128 -7.60 18.24 0.91
CA GLY A 128 -8.83 18.58 0.20
C GLY A 128 -9.16 17.64 -0.97
N PHE A 129 -8.65 16.41 -0.95
CA PHE A 129 -9.02 15.37 -1.90
C PHE A 129 -10.35 14.73 -1.48
N SER A 130 -11.19 14.38 -2.45
CA SER A 130 -12.32 13.48 -2.22
C SER A 130 -11.87 12.09 -1.78
N GLY A 131 -12.78 11.28 -1.23
CA GLY A 131 -12.45 9.90 -0.83
C GLY A 131 -11.86 9.08 -1.98
N GLY A 132 -12.47 9.15 -3.17
CA GLY A 132 -11.96 8.47 -4.36
C GLY A 132 -10.59 8.99 -4.83
N GLU A 133 -10.36 10.30 -4.77
CA GLU A 133 -9.05 10.88 -5.09
C GLU A 133 -7.97 10.44 -4.09
N LYS A 134 -8.29 10.36 -2.79
CA LYS A 134 -7.37 9.87 -1.77
C LYS A 134 -6.96 8.42 -2.03
N LYS A 135 -7.92 7.55 -2.35
CA LYS A 135 -7.64 6.14 -2.64
C LYS A 135 -6.87 5.95 -3.95
N ARG A 136 -7.20 6.68 -5.01
CA ARG A 136 -6.37 6.70 -6.24
C ARG A 136 -4.95 7.16 -5.95
N ASN A 137 -4.81 8.17 -5.07
CA ASN A 137 -3.50 8.67 -4.67
C ASN A 137 -2.68 7.62 -3.91
N GLU A 138 -3.29 6.78 -3.06
CA GLU A 138 -2.59 5.67 -2.41
C GLU A 138 -2.10 4.63 -3.42
N ILE A 139 -2.94 4.27 -4.42
CA ILE A 139 -2.50 3.36 -5.49
C ILE A 139 -1.42 4.00 -6.36
N PHE A 140 -1.48 5.32 -6.57
CA PHE A 140 -0.40 6.04 -7.23
C PHE A 140 0.91 6.00 -6.43
N GLN A 141 0.86 6.19 -5.11
CA GLN A 141 2.02 6.03 -4.24
C GLN A 141 2.58 4.60 -4.33
N MET A 142 1.71 3.58 -4.28
CA MET A 142 2.10 2.18 -4.47
C MET A 142 2.79 1.97 -5.82
N ALA A 143 2.26 2.54 -6.90
CA ALA A 143 2.86 2.46 -8.23
C ALA A 143 4.24 3.10 -8.30
N MET A 144 4.45 4.21 -7.59
CA MET A 144 5.73 4.93 -7.56
C MET A 144 6.79 4.22 -6.70
N LEU A 145 6.38 3.61 -5.58
CA LEU A 145 7.29 2.99 -4.61
C LEU A 145 7.62 1.52 -4.97
N GLU A 146 6.83 0.88 -5.82
CA GLU A 146 7.01 -0.50 -6.30
C GLU A 146 7.31 -1.48 -5.15
N PRO A 147 6.40 -1.61 -4.17
CA PRO A 147 6.65 -2.44 -3.01
C PRO A 147 6.73 -3.93 -3.35
N ARG A 148 7.44 -4.69 -2.53
CA ARG A 148 7.45 -6.15 -2.56
C ARG A 148 6.22 -6.76 -1.89
N LEU A 149 5.68 -6.07 -0.87
CA LEU A 149 4.43 -6.42 -0.21
C LEU A 149 3.58 -5.16 -0.05
N ALA A 150 2.42 -5.14 -0.69
CA ALA A 150 1.40 -4.12 -0.49
C ALA A 150 0.30 -4.66 0.44
N ILE A 151 -0.01 -3.92 1.51
CA ILE A 151 -1.14 -4.19 2.38
C ILE A 151 -2.18 -3.10 2.12
N LEU A 152 -3.35 -3.50 1.63
CA LEU A 152 -4.45 -2.60 1.28
C LEU A 152 -5.57 -2.77 2.31
N ASP A 153 -5.62 -1.85 3.29
CA ASP A 153 -6.58 -1.94 4.40
C ASP A 153 -7.86 -1.16 4.06
N GLU A 154 -8.95 -1.89 3.82
CA GLU A 154 -10.28 -1.37 3.48
C GLU A 154 -10.24 -0.29 2.39
N THR A 155 -9.46 -0.53 1.34
CA THR A 155 -9.24 0.43 0.22
C THR A 155 -10.52 0.71 -0.57
N ASP A 156 -11.54 -0.12 -0.42
CA ASP A 156 -12.87 -0.03 -1.03
C ASP A 156 -13.88 0.77 -0.18
N SER A 157 -13.54 1.10 1.06
CA SER A 157 -14.45 1.80 1.97
C SER A 157 -14.80 3.20 1.47
N GLY A 158 -16.11 3.49 1.36
CA GLY A 158 -16.62 4.80 0.96
C GLY A 158 -16.42 5.17 -0.53
N LEU A 159 -16.02 4.21 -1.37
CA LEU A 159 -15.90 4.43 -2.81
C LEU A 159 -17.22 4.17 -3.55
N ASP A 160 -17.50 5.00 -4.55
CA ASP A 160 -18.47 4.68 -5.58
C ASP A 160 -17.90 3.58 -6.51
N ILE A 161 -18.76 3.05 -7.39
CA ILE A 161 -18.40 1.91 -8.25
C ILE A 161 -17.29 2.26 -9.25
N ASP A 162 -17.23 3.50 -9.72
CA ASP A 162 -16.25 3.91 -10.72
C ASP A 162 -14.87 4.09 -10.06
N ALA A 163 -14.83 4.73 -8.89
CA ALA A 163 -13.59 4.84 -8.10
C ALA A 163 -13.07 3.46 -7.68
N LEU A 164 -13.96 2.55 -7.25
CA LEU A 164 -13.60 1.17 -6.91
C LEU A 164 -12.97 0.44 -8.09
N ARG A 165 -13.56 0.58 -9.28
CA ARG A 165 -13.05 -0.05 -10.51
C ARG A 165 -11.66 0.47 -10.87
N ILE A 166 -11.43 1.77 -10.79
CA ILE A 166 -10.12 2.38 -11.09
C ILE A 166 -9.05 1.91 -10.10
N VAL A 167 -9.37 1.88 -8.80
CA VAL A 167 -8.49 1.37 -7.75
C VAL A 167 -8.13 -0.10 -8.02
N ALA A 168 -9.13 -0.94 -8.30
CA ALA A 168 -8.93 -2.36 -8.58
C ALA A 168 -8.09 -2.59 -9.85
N GLN A 169 -8.36 -1.84 -10.91
CA GLN A 169 -7.54 -1.89 -12.13
C GLN A 169 -6.10 -1.46 -11.88
N GLY A 170 -5.89 -0.45 -11.04
CA GLY A 170 -4.55 -0.02 -10.61
C GLY A 170 -3.80 -1.16 -9.93
N VAL A 171 -4.42 -1.81 -8.93
CA VAL A 171 -3.83 -2.96 -8.22
C VAL A 171 -3.49 -4.10 -9.20
N ASN A 172 -4.43 -4.47 -10.07
CA ASN A 172 -4.21 -5.55 -11.05
C ASN A 172 -3.07 -5.23 -12.04
N LYS A 173 -2.94 -3.97 -12.48
CA LYS A 173 -1.84 -3.55 -13.36
C LYS A 173 -0.48 -3.56 -12.67
N LEU A 174 -0.45 -3.42 -11.35
CA LEU A 174 0.77 -3.43 -10.54
C LEU A 174 1.15 -4.83 -10.05
N LYS A 175 0.27 -5.82 -10.19
CA LYS A 175 0.59 -7.22 -9.88
C LYS A 175 1.74 -7.71 -10.77
N SER A 176 2.73 -8.34 -10.16
CA SER A 176 3.86 -8.98 -10.84
C SER A 176 4.26 -10.27 -10.13
N SER A 177 5.15 -11.06 -10.73
CA SER A 177 5.73 -12.25 -10.09
C SER A 177 6.59 -11.93 -8.87
N ASP A 178 7.02 -10.68 -8.73
CA ASP A 178 8.02 -10.26 -7.74
C ASP A 178 7.42 -9.47 -6.56
N ASN A 179 6.09 -9.32 -6.54
CA ASN A 179 5.39 -8.64 -5.45
C ASN A 179 4.21 -9.46 -4.98
N ALA A 180 3.77 -9.18 -3.76
CA ALA A 180 2.58 -9.77 -3.19
C ALA A 180 1.63 -8.67 -2.69
N THR A 181 0.34 -9.00 -2.59
CA THR A 181 -0.67 -8.07 -2.07
C THR A 181 -1.54 -8.76 -1.03
N ILE A 182 -1.72 -8.11 0.10
CA ILE A 182 -2.71 -8.47 1.11
C ILE A 182 -3.85 -7.46 1.02
N LEU A 183 -5.05 -7.95 0.67
CA LEU A 183 -6.28 -7.16 0.64
C LEU A 183 -7.05 -7.40 1.93
N ILE A 184 -7.27 -6.36 2.73
CA ILE A 184 -8.18 -6.43 3.87
C ILE A 184 -9.49 -5.78 3.48
N THR A 185 -10.55 -6.54 3.44
CA THR A 185 -11.89 -6.05 3.08
C THR A 185 -12.98 -6.88 3.75
N HIS A 186 -14.12 -6.27 3.99
CA HIS A 186 -15.35 -6.96 4.36
C HIS A 186 -16.39 -6.95 3.22
N TYR A 187 -16.06 -6.37 2.07
CA TYR A 187 -16.92 -6.32 0.89
C TYR A 187 -16.49 -7.32 -0.18
N GLN A 188 -17.34 -8.27 -0.49
CA GLN A 188 -17.11 -9.25 -1.58
C GLN A 188 -16.93 -8.57 -2.94
N ARG A 189 -17.56 -7.41 -3.14
CA ARG A 189 -17.54 -6.67 -4.40
C ARG A 189 -16.13 -6.31 -4.88
N LEU A 190 -15.19 -5.99 -3.97
CA LEU A 190 -13.80 -5.74 -4.36
C LEU A 190 -13.18 -7.00 -4.99
N LEU A 191 -13.51 -8.18 -4.46
CA LEU A 191 -12.96 -9.46 -4.93
C LEU A 191 -13.51 -9.90 -6.30
N GLU A 192 -14.57 -9.26 -6.79
CA GLU A 192 -15.04 -9.44 -8.18
C GLU A 192 -14.09 -8.75 -9.19
N TYR A 193 -13.40 -7.69 -8.76
CA TYR A 193 -12.45 -6.93 -9.59
C TYR A 193 -11.01 -7.35 -9.36
N ILE A 194 -10.65 -7.73 -8.12
CA ILE A 194 -9.32 -8.23 -7.75
C ILE A 194 -9.51 -9.65 -7.24
N VAL A 195 -9.25 -10.63 -8.10
CA VAL A 195 -9.41 -12.05 -7.74
C VAL A 195 -8.21 -12.49 -6.90
N PRO A 196 -8.41 -12.81 -5.61
CA PRO A 196 -7.34 -13.31 -4.76
C PRO A 196 -7.00 -14.77 -5.07
N ASP A 197 -5.73 -15.13 -4.87
CA ASP A 197 -5.27 -16.51 -4.95
C ASP A 197 -5.72 -17.30 -3.71
N VAL A 198 -5.79 -16.63 -2.54
CA VAL A 198 -6.21 -17.23 -1.26
C VAL A 198 -7.10 -16.24 -0.49
N VAL A 199 -8.12 -16.77 0.18
CA VAL A 199 -8.99 -16.01 1.10
C VAL A 199 -8.86 -16.56 2.51
N HIS A 200 -8.49 -15.68 3.45
CA HIS A 200 -8.44 -15.98 4.88
C HIS A 200 -9.61 -15.33 5.59
N VAL A 201 -10.23 -16.07 6.49
CA VAL A 201 -11.35 -15.56 7.28
C VAL A 201 -10.95 -15.52 8.76
N LEU A 202 -10.96 -14.32 9.35
CA LEU A 202 -10.72 -14.08 10.77
C LEU A 202 -12.05 -14.01 11.51
N TYR A 203 -12.16 -14.68 12.70
CA TYR A 203 -13.32 -14.60 13.58
C TYR A 203 -12.94 -14.13 14.98
#